data_18991420d523a9a71556190d03a48236
#
_entry.id   18991420d523a9a71556190d03a48236
#
_cell.length_a   1.000
_cell.length_b   1.000
_cell.length_c   1.000
_cell.angle_alpha   90.00
_cell.angle_beta   90.00
_cell.angle_gamma   90.00
#
_symmetry.space_group_name_H-M   'P 1'
#
loop_
_entity.id
_entity.type
_entity.pdbx_description
1 polymer ?
#
loop_
_entity_poly.entity_id
_entity_poly.type
_entity_poly.pdbx_seq_one_letter_code
_entity_poly.pdbx_strand_id
1 'polypeptide(L)'
;MMRSLFSGVSGLKVHQTKMDVIGNNISNVNTVGFKASSVTFSDVFYQTTQSATGPNVSTGTAGRNAMQIGLGSNVASITTSVNVSGASQRTDNPFDVMIEGDGFFIVNYGGTNYFTKAGSFNIDAQGNLCTPSGAFVMGWQVDPGDPTKTVASEVSPLRIMSPENMYTTPEATTKAYVSGNIDSKDSQVAYNGTGIMVTLNFYDTRGHAYKAELRVKQADDEVTNVYAVDVVDIKDETGKSIFVVEEEDTDGSKKYSRSGISQISFGNVTYNVEVDEENGKVTLEAGNSVLLTFNGSTGAFVSIGDGTGSGSTNDKEQKAVTLSIGAADSTGNNPFEPIEIDFSKTTMYSTSGKSSLEATRGSVDGLGAGKKVGYMSGISIDAAGKIYGRYDNGDSKLLGQIVVATFANPAGLEAVGNNMFRATQNSGDFDGKGKDPTQAGGGLTTGVLEMSNVDLAQQFTEMITT
;
A
#
# COMPACT_ATOMS: atom_id res chain seq x y z
N MET A 1 34.51 -7.90 -64.93
CA MET A 1 35.26 -7.26 -63.84
C MET A 1 34.41 -6.26 -63.03
N MET A 2 33.64 -5.35 -63.64
CA MET A 2 32.83 -4.37 -62.88
C MET A 2 31.78 -5.05 -61.97
N ARG A 3 31.12 -6.14 -62.41
CA ARG A 3 30.06 -6.84 -61.60
C ARG A 3 30.62 -7.46 -60.32
N SER A 4 31.78 -8.11 -60.38
CA SER A 4 32.44 -8.72 -59.23
C SER A 4 32.87 -7.66 -58.20
N LEU A 5 33.30 -6.47 -58.72
CA LEU A 5 33.65 -5.34 -57.86
C LEU A 5 32.44 -4.77 -57.14
N PHE A 6 31.31 -4.59 -57.85
CA PHE A 6 30.05 -4.13 -57.20
C PHE A 6 29.52 -5.16 -56.20
N SER A 7 29.58 -6.46 -56.51
CA SER A 7 29.18 -7.52 -55.55
C SER A 7 30.07 -7.48 -54.31
N GLY A 8 31.39 -7.30 -54.45
CA GLY A 8 32.31 -7.14 -53.32
C GLY A 8 32.03 -5.91 -52.47
N VAL A 9 31.79 -4.76 -53.13
CA VAL A 9 31.45 -3.51 -52.44
C VAL A 9 30.11 -3.62 -51.66
N SER A 10 29.08 -4.26 -52.25
CA SER A 10 27.81 -4.50 -51.59
C SER A 10 27.99 -5.40 -50.32
N GLY A 11 28.77 -6.48 -50.43
CA GLY A 11 29.09 -7.36 -49.31
C GLY A 11 29.80 -6.62 -48.17
N LEU A 12 30.83 -5.82 -48.52
CA LEU A 12 31.57 -5.04 -47.53
C LEU A 12 30.67 -4.02 -46.80
N LYS A 13 29.78 -3.30 -47.51
CA LYS A 13 28.81 -2.38 -46.92
C LYS A 13 27.83 -3.06 -45.96
N VAL A 14 27.35 -4.25 -46.33
CA VAL A 14 26.42 -5.04 -45.53
C VAL A 14 27.09 -5.53 -44.23
N HIS A 15 28.34 -6.04 -44.34
CA HIS A 15 29.11 -6.45 -43.17
C HIS A 15 29.48 -5.26 -42.28
N GLN A 16 29.77 -4.08 -42.82
CA GLN A 16 29.98 -2.87 -42.06
C GLN A 16 28.75 -2.53 -41.21
N THR A 17 27.55 -2.55 -41.79
CA THR A 17 26.29 -2.32 -41.06
C THR A 17 26.09 -3.35 -39.94
N LYS A 18 26.43 -4.63 -40.19
CA LYS A 18 26.35 -5.67 -39.15
C LYS A 18 27.33 -5.38 -38.00
N MET A 19 28.56 -4.97 -38.31
CA MET A 19 29.57 -4.58 -37.30
C MET A 19 29.11 -3.41 -36.46
N ASP A 20 28.46 -2.39 -37.05
CA ASP A 20 27.92 -1.24 -36.34
C ASP A 20 26.84 -1.66 -35.32
N VAL A 21 25.95 -2.60 -35.70
CA VAL A 21 24.92 -3.14 -34.81
C VAL A 21 25.53 -4.00 -33.69
N ILE A 22 26.51 -4.86 -33.99
CA ILE A 22 27.23 -5.65 -32.99
C ILE A 22 27.95 -4.72 -32.00
N GLY A 23 28.64 -3.69 -32.49
CA GLY A 23 29.31 -2.71 -31.67
C GLY A 23 28.35 -1.96 -30.72
N ASN A 24 27.16 -1.61 -31.22
CA ASN A 24 26.12 -1.01 -30.39
C ASN A 24 25.58 -2.00 -29.32
N ASN A 25 25.37 -3.27 -29.65
CA ASN A 25 24.96 -4.29 -28.69
C ASN A 25 26.00 -4.46 -27.58
N ILE A 26 27.29 -4.56 -27.92
CA ILE A 26 28.38 -4.74 -26.94
C ILE A 26 28.46 -3.51 -26.03
N SER A 27 28.38 -2.30 -26.56
CA SER A 27 28.46 -1.07 -25.76
C SER A 27 27.32 -0.92 -24.76
N ASN A 28 26.16 -1.53 -25.03
CA ASN A 28 24.96 -1.46 -24.19
C ASN A 28 24.67 -2.74 -23.38
N VAL A 29 25.63 -3.63 -23.18
CA VAL A 29 25.45 -4.86 -22.43
C VAL A 29 25.10 -4.61 -20.95
N ASN A 30 25.58 -3.53 -20.35
CA ASN A 30 25.28 -3.13 -18.97
C ASN A 30 24.15 -2.11 -18.86
N THR A 31 23.47 -1.77 -19.98
CA THR A 31 22.38 -0.81 -19.97
C THR A 31 21.09 -1.49 -19.58
N VAL A 32 20.44 -1.00 -18.48
CA VAL A 32 19.19 -1.55 -17.95
C VAL A 32 18.08 -1.49 -19.00
N GLY A 33 17.40 -2.61 -19.24
CA GLY A 33 16.30 -2.71 -20.20
C GLY A 33 16.69 -2.60 -21.69
N PHE A 34 17.99 -2.61 -22.01
CA PHE A 34 18.43 -2.60 -23.39
C PHE A 34 18.08 -3.91 -24.11
N LYS A 35 17.69 -3.80 -25.37
CA LYS A 35 17.32 -4.95 -26.22
C LYS A 35 18.25 -5.07 -27.42
N ALA A 36 18.84 -6.24 -27.58
CA ALA A 36 19.77 -6.55 -28.66
C ALA A 36 19.10 -6.43 -30.03
N SER A 37 19.81 -5.86 -30.97
CA SER A 37 19.39 -5.80 -32.38
C SER A 37 20.16 -6.81 -33.21
N SER A 38 19.51 -7.39 -34.21
CA SER A 38 20.10 -8.34 -35.17
C SER A 38 19.88 -7.85 -36.62
N VAL A 39 20.82 -8.17 -37.48
CA VAL A 39 20.79 -7.81 -38.91
C VAL A 39 20.59 -9.05 -39.73
N THR A 40 19.62 -9.03 -40.64
CA THR A 40 19.41 -10.07 -41.63
C THR A 40 19.73 -9.58 -43.03
N PHE A 41 20.23 -10.45 -43.86
CA PHE A 41 20.64 -10.14 -45.21
C PHE A 41 19.72 -10.77 -46.24
N SER A 42 19.60 -10.13 -47.41
CA SER A 42 18.97 -10.68 -48.59
C SER A 42 19.89 -10.58 -49.82
N ASP A 43 19.75 -11.49 -50.72
CA ASP A 43 20.35 -11.38 -52.05
C ASP A 43 19.65 -10.27 -52.87
N VAL A 44 20.39 -9.64 -53.78
CA VAL A 44 19.84 -8.54 -54.59
C VAL A 44 19.08 -9.09 -55.78
N PHE A 45 19.76 -9.38 -56.87
CA PHE A 45 19.20 -9.88 -58.09
C PHE A 45 20.11 -10.95 -58.70
N TYR A 46 19.53 -11.85 -59.46
CA TYR A 46 20.24 -12.85 -60.28
C TYR A 46 20.17 -12.49 -61.74
N GLN A 47 21.31 -12.48 -62.41
CA GLN A 47 21.36 -12.39 -63.85
C GLN A 47 21.37 -13.83 -64.41
N THR A 48 20.34 -14.17 -65.17
CA THR A 48 20.27 -15.45 -65.88
C THR A 48 21.14 -15.39 -67.13
N THR A 49 22.18 -16.19 -67.16
CA THR A 49 23.05 -16.40 -68.37
C THR A 49 22.54 -17.46 -69.31
N GLN A 50 21.83 -18.41 -68.74
CA GLN A 50 21.20 -19.49 -69.53
C GLN A 50 19.88 -19.86 -68.84
N SER A 51 18.80 -19.93 -69.65
CA SER A 51 17.49 -20.36 -69.15
C SER A 51 17.45 -21.91 -69.06
N ALA A 52 16.63 -22.41 -68.12
CA ALA A 52 16.36 -23.80 -67.92
C ALA A 52 15.61 -24.33 -69.17
N THR A 53 15.94 -25.52 -69.62
CA THR A 53 15.23 -26.25 -70.72
C THR A 53 14.77 -27.59 -70.19
N GLY A 54 13.51 -27.97 -70.49
CA GLY A 54 12.98 -29.26 -70.12
C GLY A 54 13.55 -30.42 -71.06
N PRO A 55 13.48 -31.66 -70.58
CA PRO A 55 13.85 -32.82 -71.45
C PRO A 55 12.86 -32.94 -72.60
N ASN A 56 13.40 -33.16 -73.80
CA ASN A 56 12.57 -33.36 -74.97
C ASN A 56 12.84 -34.77 -75.52
N VAL A 57 11.85 -35.66 -75.37
CA VAL A 57 11.93 -37.08 -75.76
C VAL A 57 12.01 -37.22 -77.26
N SER A 58 11.42 -36.31 -78.04
CA SER A 58 11.42 -36.39 -79.51
C SER A 58 12.77 -36.05 -80.18
N THR A 59 13.59 -35.24 -79.52
CA THR A 59 14.94 -34.84 -79.98
C THR A 59 16.06 -35.51 -79.20
N GLY A 60 15.75 -36.38 -78.22
CA GLY A 60 16.74 -37.09 -77.40
C GLY A 60 17.61 -36.16 -76.51
N THR A 61 17.17 -34.96 -76.29
CA THR A 61 17.93 -34.00 -75.50
C THR A 61 17.50 -33.97 -74.00
N ALA A 62 18.49 -34.06 -73.08
CA ALA A 62 18.24 -33.96 -71.64
C ALA A 62 17.95 -32.53 -71.27
N GLY A 63 17.18 -32.35 -70.19
CA GLY A 63 16.92 -31.04 -69.58
C GLY A 63 18.21 -30.39 -69.01
N ARG A 64 18.31 -29.08 -69.09
CA ARG A 64 19.40 -28.28 -68.48
C ARG A 64 18.87 -27.33 -67.47
N ASN A 65 19.60 -27.19 -66.34
CA ASN A 65 19.29 -26.21 -65.28
C ASN A 65 19.64 -24.80 -65.72
N ALA A 66 18.95 -23.84 -65.18
CA ALA A 66 19.28 -22.41 -65.33
C ALA A 66 20.67 -22.11 -64.76
N MET A 67 21.45 -21.27 -65.47
CA MET A 67 22.71 -20.74 -64.99
C MET A 67 22.46 -19.27 -64.64
N GLN A 68 22.67 -18.92 -63.35
CA GLN A 68 22.41 -17.56 -62.82
C GLN A 68 23.63 -17.08 -62.04
N ILE A 69 23.90 -15.76 -62.10
CA ILE A 69 24.96 -15.09 -61.37
C ILE A 69 24.32 -14.06 -60.47
N GLY A 70 24.56 -14.15 -59.13
CA GLY A 70 24.12 -13.17 -58.15
C GLY A 70 24.88 -11.85 -58.25
N LEU A 71 24.21 -10.74 -57.98
CA LEU A 71 24.77 -9.38 -58.11
C LEU A 71 25.18 -8.75 -56.79
N GLY A 72 25.06 -9.50 -55.65
CA GLY A 72 25.46 -9.05 -54.33
C GLY A 72 24.40 -9.28 -53.28
N SER A 73 24.61 -8.72 -52.10
CA SER A 73 23.72 -8.78 -50.93
C SER A 73 23.28 -7.38 -50.46
N ASN A 74 22.17 -7.31 -49.81
CA ASN A 74 21.62 -6.11 -49.17
C ASN A 74 21.18 -6.40 -47.76
N VAL A 75 21.03 -5.38 -46.91
CA VAL A 75 20.41 -5.49 -45.60
C VAL A 75 18.90 -5.68 -45.79
N ALA A 76 18.38 -6.81 -45.36
CA ALA A 76 16.94 -7.08 -45.43
C ALA A 76 16.17 -6.40 -44.28
N SER A 77 16.64 -6.57 -43.05
CA SER A 77 16.04 -5.91 -41.88
C SER A 77 17.06 -5.81 -40.76
N ILE A 78 16.80 -4.82 -39.88
CA ILE A 78 17.41 -4.70 -38.55
C ILE A 78 16.26 -4.83 -37.57
N THR A 79 16.26 -5.91 -36.78
CA THR A 79 15.19 -6.20 -35.83
C THR A 79 15.72 -6.21 -34.42
N THR A 80 14.95 -5.58 -33.49
CA THR A 80 15.27 -5.56 -32.07
C THR A 80 14.51 -6.67 -31.33
N SER A 81 15.21 -7.46 -30.55
CA SER A 81 14.64 -8.59 -29.79
C SER A 81 13.93 -8.11 -28.52
N VAL A 82 12.84 -7.38 -28.69
CA VAL A 82 12.12 -6.71 -27.58
C VAL A 82 11.40 -7.70 -26.67
N ASN A 83 10.94 -8.84 -27.21
CA ASN A 83 10.18 -9.85 -26.49
C ASN A 83 11.06 -10.78 -25.63
N VAL A 84 12.38 -10.75 -25.82
CA VAL A 84 13.30 -11.57 -25.03
C VAL A 84 13.68 -10.77 -23.79
N SER A 85 13.29 -11.28 -22.62
CA SER A 85 13.71 -10.68 -21.34
C SER A 85 15.19 -10.92 -21.09
N GLY A 86 15.85 -9.92 -20.49
CA GLY A 86 17.22 -10.04 -19.98
C GLY A 86 17.26 -10.76 -18.63
N ALA A 87 18.46 -10.94 -18.10
CA ALA A 87 18.64 -11.45 -16.76
C ALA A 87 18.13 -10.44 -15.72
N SER A 88 17.67 -10.93 -14.58
CA SER A 88 17.25 -10.09 -13.47
C SER A 88 18.45 -9.73 -12.57
N GLN A 89 18.60 -8.44 -12.24
CA GLN A 89 19.59 -7.94 -11.29
C GLN A 89 18.89 -7.42 -10.05
N ARG A 90 19.19 -8.00 -8.88
CA ARG A 90 18.63 -7.56 -7.61
C ARG A 90 19.32 -6.28 -7.13
N THR A 91 18.53 -5.29 -6.72
CA THR A 91 19.01 -3.98 -6.23
C THR A 91 18.50 -3.66 -4.82
N ASP A 92 17.48 -4.37 -4.35
CA ASP A 92 16.79 -4.15 -3.06
C ASP A 92 16.18 -2.73 -2.91
N ASN A 93 16.11 -1.95 -3.98
CA ASN A 93 15.43 -0.66 -4.02
C ASN A 93 13.95 -0.87 -4.40
N PRO A 94 12.97 -0.45 -3.59
CA PRO A 94 11.56 -0.69 -3.86
C PRO A 94 11.04 0.00 -5.14
N PHE A 95 11.76 1.00 -5.68
CA PHE A 95 11.39 1.68 -6.92
C PHE A 95 12.01 1.07 -8.17
N ASP A 96 12.90 0.10 -8.01
CA ASP A 96 13.43 -0.68 -9.12
C ASP A 96 12.46 -1.82 -9.42
N VAL A 97 11.86 -1.79 -10.59
CA VAL A 97 10.77 -2.68 -10.97
C VAL A 97 11.05 -3.34 -12.32
N MET A 98 10.96 -4.65 -12.38
CA MET A 98 11.07 -5.43 -13.61
C MET A 98 9.69 -5.92 -14.03
N ILE A 99 9.40 -5.85 -15.35
CA ILE A 99 8.21 -6.46 -15.94
C ILE A 99 8.53 -7.91 -16.33
N GLU A 100 7.77 -8.84 -15.77
CA GLU A 100 7.74 -10.23 -16.26
C GLU A 100 6.69 -10.32 -17.37
N GLY A 101 7.13 -10.48 -18.63
CA GLY A 101 6.23 -10.55 -19.79
C GLY A 101 6.40 -9.46 -20.84
N ASP A 102 5.41 -9.33 -21.72
CA ASP A 102 5.49 -8.51 -22.94
C ASP A 102 5.12 -7.02 -22.77
N GLY A 103 4.78 -6.59 -21.55
CA GLY A 103 4.40 -5.22 -21.25
C GLY A 103 5.56 -4.22 -21.31
N PHE A 104 5.23 -2.94 -21.44
CA PHE A 104 6.15 -1.80 -21.37
C PHE A 104 5.64 -0.82 -20.33
N PHE A 105 6.53 -0.22 -19.56
CA PHE A 105 6.19 0.94 -18.75
C PHE A 105 5.82 2.12 -19.63
N ILE A 106 4.81 2.85 -19.23
CA ILE A 106 4.35 4.06 -19.92
C ILE A 106 4.98 5.24 -19.24
N VAL A 107 5.71 6.04 -19.98
CA VAL A 107 6.38 7.24 -19.48
C VAL A 107 6.01 8.45 -20.34
N ASN A 108 5.86 9.61 -19.73
CA ASN A 108 5.54 10.84 -20.43
C ASN A 108 6.73 11.78 -20.38
N TYR A 109 7.18 12.21 -21.53
CA TYR A 109 8.22 13.21 -21.66
C TYR A 109 7.78 14.34 -22.62
N GLY A 110 7.73 15.57 -22.11
CA GLY A 110 7.30 16.72 -22.92
C GLY A 110 5.87 16.65 -23.44
N GLY A 111 4.94 15.98 -22.71
CA GLY A 111 3.53 15.82 -23.11
C GLY A 111 3.26 14.68 -24.07
N THR A 112 4.27 13.90 -24.45
CA THR A 112 4.12 12.72 -25.33
C THR A 112 4.40 11.44 -24.55
N ASN A 113 3.58 10.41 -24.78
CA ASN A 113 3.77 9.11 -24.16
C ASN A 113 4.83 8.30 -24.92
N TYR A 114 5.77 7.76 -24.17
CA TYR A 114 6.81 6.82 -24.63
C TYR A 114 6.70 5.53 -23.80
N PHE A 115 7.37 4.50 -24.27
CA PHE A 115 7.33 3.18 -23.69
C PHE A 115 8.74 2.70 -23.37
N THR A 116 8.94 2.06 -22.23
CA THR A 116 10.26 1.58 -21.83
C THR A 116 10.19 0.25 -21.09
N LYS A 117 11.25 -0.54 -21.19
CA LYS A 117 11.48 -1.72 -20.35
C LYS A 117 12.36 -1.40 -19.13
N ALA A 118 13.02 -0.24 -19.13
CA ALA A 118 13.85 0.18 -18.01
C ALA A 118 12.95 0.61 -16.82
N GLY A 119 13.00 -0.12 -15.73
CA GLY A 119 12.21 0.11 -14.53
C GLY A 119 12.98 0.71 -13.37
N SER A 120 14.09 1.40 -13.61
CA SER A 120 14.79 2.17 -12.59
C SER A 120 14.09 3.50 -12.38
N PHE A 121 13.28 3.60 -11.32
CA PHE A 121 12.51 4.80 -11.05
C PHE A 121 13.05 5.56 -9.84
N ASN A 122 12.82 6.87 -9.82
CA ASN A 122 13.15 7.78 -8.75
C ASN A 122 11.94 8.65 -8.42
N ILE A 123 11.98 9.34 -7.29
CA ILE A 123 10.96 10.31 -6.90
C ILE A 123 11.56 11.71 -7.05
N ASP A 124 10.81 12.62 -7.68
CA ASP A 124 11.19 14.02 -7.79
C ASP A 124 10.84 14.81 -6.53
N ALA A 125 11.25 16.08 -6.46
CA ALA A 125 10.98 16.97 -5.33
C ALA A 125 9.47 17.26 -5.12
N GLN A 126 8.63 16.98 -6.11
CA GLN A 126 7.18 17.18 -6.04
C GLN A 126 6.44 15.88 -5.69
N GLY A 127 7.17 14.78 -5.51
CA GLY A 127 6.63 13.48 -5.17
C GLY A 127 6.12 12.65 -6.34
N ASN A 128 6.46 13.00 -7.59
CA ASN A 128 6.11 12.22 -8.76
C ASN A 128 7.14 11.11 -9.01
N LEU A 129 6.66 9.97 -9.48
CA LEU A 129 7.50 8.87 -9.93
C LEU A 129 8.06 9.21 -11.32
N CYS A 130 9.38 9.20 -11.46
CA CYS A 130 10.05 9.56 -12.72
C CYS A 130 11.19 8.60 -13.05
N THR A 131 11.58 8.58 -14.32
CA THR A 131 12.79 7.90 -14.79
C THR A 131 14.03 8.76 -14.54
N PRO A 132 15.26 8.20 -14.57
CA PRO A 132 16.49 8.98 -14.46
C PRO A 132 16.65 10.04 -15.58
N SER A 133 15.97 9.86 -16.72
CA SER A 133 15.94 10.84 -17.83
C SER A 133 14.93 11.97 -17.61
N GLY A 134 14.17 11.97 -16.50
CA GLY A 134 13.19 13.01 -16.17
C GLY A 134 11.82 12.83 -16.83
N ALA A 135 11.50 11.64 -17.35
CA ALA A 135 10.15 11.34 -17.83
C ALA A 135 9.27 10.85 -16.66
N PHE A 136 8.02 11.34 -16.60
CA PHE A 136 7.06 10.90 -15.58
C PHE A 136 6.55 9.50 -15.87
N VAL A 137 6.50 8.66 -14.85
CA VAL A 137 5.88 7.33 -14.94
C VAL A 137 4.36 7.50 -14.86
N MET A 138 3.67 6.93 -15.83
CA MET A 138 2.23 7.03 -15.96
C MET A 138 1.54 5.80 -15.36
N GLY A 139 0.36 6.01 -14.81
CA GLY A 139 -0.43 4.92 -14.21
C GLY A 139 -1.84 5.35 -13.89
N TRP A 140 -2.54 4.48 -13.14
CA TRP A 140 -3.89 4.76 -12.66
C TRP A 140 -3.87 5.37 -11.27
N GLN A 141 -4.71 6.39 -11.09
CA GLN A 141 -4.93 7.02 -9.80
C GLN A 141 -5.92 6.21 -8.96
N VAL A 142 -5.89 6.44 -7.66
CA VAL A 142 -6.87 5.87 -6.71
C VAL A 142 -8.23 6.50 -6.94
N ASP A 143 -9.30 5.73 -6.80
CA ASP A 143 -10.67 6.20 -6.88
C ASP A 143 -10.99 7.13 -5.68
N PRO A 144 -11.38 8.38 -5.90
CA PRO A 144 -11.77 9.29 -4.82
C PRO A 144 -12.95 8.77 -3.98
N GLY A 145 -13.80 7.91 -4.56
CA GLY A 145 -14.96 7.32 -3.87
C GLY A 145 -14.66 6.04 -3.12
N ASP A 146 -13.59 5.31 -3.52
CA ASP A 146 -13.17 4.07 -2.88
C ASP A 146 -11.62 4.00 -2.83
N PRO A 147 -11.01 4.37 -1.69
CA PRO A 147 -9.55 4.43 -1.56
C PRO A 147 -8.85 3.06 -1.65
N THR A 148 -9.61 1.98 -1.79
CA THR A 148 -9.07 0.62 -1.96
C THR A 148 -8.93 0.20 -3.42
N LYS A 149 -9.48 0.98 -4.36
CA LYS A 149 -9.51 0.69 -5.79
C LYS A 149 -8.82 1.76 -6.62
N THR A 150 -8.34 1.35 -7.79
CA THR A 150 -7.82 2.25 -8.82
C THR A 150 -8.82 2.39 -9.95
N VAL A 151 -8.89 3.58 -10.55
CA VAL A 151 -9.75 3.84 -11.71
C VAL A 151 -8.98 3.54 -12.98
N ALA A 152 -9.44 2.54 -13.75
CA ALA A 152 -8.91 2.20 -15.06
C ALA A 152 -9.34 3.25 -16.12
N SER A 153 -8.89 4.49 -15.94
CA SER A 153 -9.10 5.63 -16.84
C SER A 153 -7.88 5.86 -17.75
N GLU A 154 -7.83 7.00 -18.41
CA GLU A 154 -6.62 7.45 -19.08
C GLU A 154 -5.45 7.55 -18.09
N VAL A 155 -4.27 7.14 -18.55
CA VAL A 155 -3.07 7.17 -17.69
C VAL A 155 -2.68 8.59 -17.35
N SER A 156 -2.30 8.80 -16.10
CA SER A 156 -1.83 10.08 -15.57
C SER A 156 -0.52 9.93 -14.81
N PRO A 157 0.26 11.01 -14.60
CA PRO A 157 1.50 10.92 -13.82
C PRO A 157 1.23 10.43 -12.40
N LEU A 158 1.98 9.44 -11.94
CA LEU A 158 1.84 8.88 -10.60
C LEU A 158 2.53 9.79 -9.59
N ARG A 159 1.73 10.43 -8.73
CA ARG A 159 2.20 11.27 -7.65
C ARG A 159 2.10 10.55 -6.31
N ILE A 160 3.19 9.93 -5.87
CA ILE A 160 3.24 9.04 -4.73
C ILE A 160 3.41 9.82 -3.41
N MET A 161 4.38 10.73 -3.36
CA MET A 161 4.70 11.53 -2.17
C MET A 161 4.06 12.91 -2.23
N SER A 162 2.73 12.97 -2.43
CA SER A 162 2.00 14.24 -2.23
C SER A 162 1.85 14.55 -0.74
N PRO A 163 1.69 15.82 -0.33
CA PRO A 163 1.43 16.17 1.06
C PRO A 163 0.23 15.42 1.67
N GLU A 164 -0.79 15.11 0.87
CA GLU A 164 -1.98 14.35 1.27
C GLU A 164 -1.70 12.87 1.54
N ASN A 165 -0.62 12.32 0.97
CA ASN A 165 -0.20 10.94 1.16
C ASN A 165 0.84 10.79 2.26
N MET A 166 1.41 11.89 2.76
CA MET A 166 2.39 11.85 3.85
C MET A 166 1.77 11.47 5.20
N TYR A 167 0.44 11.61 5.32
CA TYR A 167 -0.31 11.32 6.53
C TYR A 167 -1.51 10.44 6.23
N THR A 168 -1.90 9.59 7.21
CA THR A 168 -3.22 8.96 7.24
C THR A 168 -4.15 9.72 8.17
N THR A 169 -5.43 9.75 7.82
CA THR A 169 -6.46 10.30 8.68
C THR A 169 -6.57 9.50 9.97
N PRO A 170 -6.65 10.14 11.13
CA PRO A 170 -6.91 9.44 12.38
C PRO A 170 -8.32 8.87 12.40
N GLU A 171 -8.53 7.82 13.18
CA GLU A 171 -9.84 7.23 13.44
C GLU A 171 -10.08 7.22 14.93
N ALA A 172 -11.26 7.69 15.37
CA ALA A 172 -11.66 7.62 16.76
C ALA A 172 -11.87 6.16 17.19
N THR A 173 -11.62 5.88 18.46
CA THR A 173 -11.97 4.59 19.05
C THR A 173 -13.46 4.54 19.30
N THR A 174 -14.15 3.57 18.71
CA THR A 174 -15.59 3.36 18.86
C THR A 174 -15.93 2.09 19.64
N LYS A 175 -14.97 1.16 19.74
CA LYS A 175 -15.15 -0.11 20.43
C LYS A 175 -13.96 -0.41 21.33
N ALA A 176 -14.27 -1.08 22.43
CA ALA A 176 -13.26 -1.63 23.34
C ALA A 176 -13.83 -2.91 23.99
N TYR A 177 -12.98 -3.74 24.57
CA TYR A 177 -13.42 -4.84 25.41
C TYR A 177 -12.56 -4.93 26.66
N VAL A 178 -13.17 -5.41 27.74
CA VAL A 178 -12.48 -5.73 28.98
C VAL A 178 -12.41 -7.25 29.10
N SER A 179 -11.23 -7.76 29.40
CA SER A 179 -10.98 -9.18 29.61
C SER A 179 -10.24 -9.40 30.92
N GLY A 180 -10.35 -10.61 31.43
CA GLY A 180 -9.64 -11.01 32.64
C GLY A 180 -10.54 -11.64 33.69
N ASN A 181 -10.01 -11.75 34.90
CA ASN A 181 -10.67 -12.44 35.98
C ASN A 181 -10.74 -11.61 37.26
N ILE A 182 -11.87 -11.61 37.91
CA ILE A 182 -12.09 -11.04 39.24
C ILE A 182 -12.12 -12.19 40.24
N ASP A 183 -11.34 -12.09 41.32
CA ASP A 183 -11.45 -13.05 42.44
C ASP A 183 -12.22 -12.39 43.58
N SER A 184 -13.34 -13.00 44.00
CA SER A 184 -14.19 -12.51 45.09
C SER A 184 -13.48 -12.44 46.47
N LYS A 185 -12.31 -13.09 46.60
CA LYS A 185 -11.49 -13.06 47.82
C LYS A 185 -10.36 -12.01 47.75
N ASP A 186 -10.26 -11.24 46.68
CA ASP A 186 -9.28 -10.18 46.53
C ASP A 186 -9.71 -8.99 47.41
N SER A 187 -8.87 -8.65 48.37
CA SER A 187 -9.11 -7.51 49.28
C SER A 187 -9.20 -6.14 48.60
N GLN A 188 -8.62 -6.01 47.42
CA GLN A 188 -8.71 -4.77 46.67
C GLN A 188 -10.10 -4.58 46.05
N VAL A 189 -10.75 -5.68 45.62
CA VAL A 189 -12.06 -5.64 44.96
C VAL A 189 -13.20 -5.62 46.00
N ALA A 190 -12.93 -5.97 47.23
CA ALA A 190 -13.93 -6.00 48.30
C ALA A 190 -14.69 -4.66 48.42
N TYR A 191 -15.90 -4.69 48.99
CA TYR A 191 -16.77 -3.50 49.18
C TYR A 191 -16.06 -2.33 49.82
N ASN A 192 -15.23 -2.57 50.85
CA ASN A 192 -14.39 -1.57 51.49
C ASN A 192 -13.00 -1.42 50.88
N GLY A 193 -12.71 -2.09 49.79
CA GLY A 193 -11.43 -2.02 49.08
C GLY A 193 -11.28 -0.77 48.22
N THR A 194 -10.05 -0.54 47.74
CA THR A 194 -9.71 0.58 46.85
C THR A 194 -10.28 0.43 45.43
N GLY A 195 -10.71 -0.77 45.08
CA GLY A 195 -11.08 -1.16 43.70
C GLY A 195 -9.87 -1.45 42.82
N ILE A 196 -10.07 -2.23 41.76
CA ILE A 196 -9.08 -2.45 40.71
C ILE A 196 -9.24 -1.36 39.67
N MET A 197 -8.12 -0.73 39.31
CA MET A 197 -8.08 0.26 38.24
C MET A 197 -7.83 -0.43 36.91
N VAL A 198 -8.73 -0.22 35.95
CA VAL A 198 -8.65 -0.70 34.58
C VAL A 198 -8.47 0.51 33.66
N THR A 199 -7.39 0.57 32.92
CA THR A 199 -7.08 1.69 32.04
C THR A 199 -7.40 1.35 30.59
N LEU A 200 -8.31 2.09 29.99
CA LEU A 200 -8.64 2.01 28.57
C LEU A 200 -7.93 3.15 27.83
N ASN A 201 -7.01 2.81 26.94
CA ASN A 201 -6.42 3.79 26.02
C ASN A 201 -7.33 3.94 24.80
N PHE A 202 -7.62 5.17 24.37
CA PHE A 202 -8.46 5.43 23.20
C PHE A 202 -8.01 6.70 22.47
N TYR A 203 -8.50 6.88 21.23
CA TYR A 203 -8.22 8.04 20.39
C TYR A 203 -9.48 8.84 20.10
N ASP A 204 -9.33 10.16 20.00
CA ASP A 204 -10.38 11.04 19.50
C ASP A 204 -10.41 11.08 17.95
N THR A 205 -11.34 11.85 17.37
CA THR A 205 -11.46 12.05 15.91
C THR A 205 -10.26 12.79 15.31
N ARG A 206 -9.45 13.45 16.12
CA ARG A 206 -8.24 14.18 15.71
C ARG A 206 -6.96 13.36 15.89
N GLY A 207 -7.05 12.17 16.50
CA GLY A 207 -5.93 11.26 16.73
C GLY A 207 -5.14 11.50 18.00
N HIS A 208 -5.63 12.33 18.93
CA HIS A 208 -5.00 12.47 20.24
C HIS A 208 -5.30 11.24 21.09
N ALA A 209 -4.32 10.83 21.88
CA ALA A 209 -4.45 9.68 22.76
C ALA A 209 -4.96 10.10 24.14
N TYR A 210 -5.92 9.35 24.66
CA TYR A 210 -6.50 9.52 25.98
C TYR A 210 -6.51 8.20 26.75
N LYS A 211 -6.63 8.29 28.07
CA LYS A 211 -6.72 7.16 28.99
C LYS A 211 -7.93 7.33 29.89
N ALA A 212 -8.93 6.46 29.75
CA ALA A 212 -10.03 6.36 30.70
C ALA A 212 -9.67 5.39 31.82
N GLU A 213 -9.75 5.85 33.06
CA GLU A 213 -9.52 5.05 34.26
C GLU A 213 -10.87 4.59 34.80
N LEU A 214 -11.10 3.29 34.72
CA LEU A 214 -12.29 2.63 35.26
C LEU A 214 -11.91 1.93 36.57
N ARG A 215 -12.77 2.03 37.58
CA ARG A 215 -12.58 1.35 38.85
C ARG A 215 -13.64 0.27 39.00
N VAL A 216 -13.22 -0.94 39.30
CA VAL A 216 -14.09 -2.08 39.57
C VAL A 216 -13.97 -2.49 41.03
N LYS A 217 -15.09 -2.48 41.76
CA LYS A 217 -15.17 -2.90 43.16
C LYS A 217 -16.50 -3.64 43.41
N GLN A 218 -16.59 -4.41 44.45
CA GLN A 218 -17.85 -5.06 44.88
C GLN A 218 -18.91 -4.00 45.14
N ALA A 219 -20.12 -4.21 44.66
CA ALA A 219 -21.22 -3.23 44.77
C ALA A 219 -21.86 -3.24 46.16
N ASP A 220 -21.97 -4.42 46.79
CA ASP A 220 -22.59 -4.59 48.08
C ASP A 220 -21.81 -5.64 48.90
N ASP A 221 -21.67 -5.45 50.20
CA ASP A 221 -20.94 -6.35 51.11
C ASP A 221 -21.59 -7.73 51.23
N GLU A 222 -22.92 -7.79 51.05
CA GLU A 222 -23.70 -9.05 51.16
C GLU A 222 -23.72 -9.82 49.82
N VAL A 223 -23.41 -9.21 48.68
CA VAL A 223 -23.54 -9.78 47.32
C VAL A 223 -22.18 -9.92 46.69
N THR A 224 -21.64 -11.13 46.64
CA THR A 224 -20.27 -11.40 46.19
C THR A 224 -20.11 -11.56 44.66
N ASN A 225 -21.20 -11.57 43.90
CA ASN A 225 -21.19 -11.78 42.46
C ASN A 225 -21.60 -10.55 41.63
N VAL A 226 -21.72 -9.39 42.27
CA VAL A 226 -22.04 -8.11 41.62
C VAL A 226 -20.98 -7.05 41.94
N TYR A 227 -20.45 -6.46 40.91
CA TYR A 227 -19.39 -5.46 41.00
C TYR A 227 -19.83 -4.13 40.37
N ALA A 228 -19.54 -3.05 41.05
CA ALA A 228 -19.72 -1.70 40.52
C ALA A 228 -18.53 -1.31 39.63
N VAL A 229 -18.83 -0.80 38.47
CA VAL A 229 -17.85 -0.25 37.53
C VAL A 229 -18.09 1.25 37.41
N ASP A 230 -17.13 2.06 37.85
CA ASP A 230 -17.21 3.50 37.84
C ASP A 230 -16.11 4.10 36.98
N VAL A 231 -16.39 5.22 36.32
CA VAL A 231 -15.36 6.07 35.68
C VAL A 231 -14.73 6.95 36.74
N VAL A 232 -13.41 6.91 36.87
CA VAL A 232 -12.67 7.68 37.87
C VAL A 232 -12.13 8.97 37.32
N ASP A 233 -11.48 8.89 36.17
CA ASP A 233 -10.88 10.04 35.47
C ASP A 233 -10.63 9.69 34.00
N ILE A 234 -10.50 10.75 33.20
CA ILE A 234 -10.01 10.62 31.81
C ILE A 234 -8.82 11.58 31.66
N LYS A 235 -7.67 11.02 31.30
CA LYS A 235 -6.42 11.75 31.20
C LYS A 235 -5.96 11.85 29.75
N ASP A 236 -5.29 12.94 29.43
CA ASP A 236 -4.62 13.11 28.16
C ASP A 236 -3.27 12.34 28.11
N GLU A 237 -2.56 12.46 26.99
CA GLU A 237 -1.25 11.85 26.78
C GLU A 237 -0.20 12.33 27.80
N THR A 238 -0.35 13.54 28.34
CA THR A 238 0.56 14.13 29.36
C THR A 238 0.25 13.66 30.77
N GLY A 239 -0.86 12.92 30.95
CA GLY A 239 -1.33 12.44 32.26
C GLY A 239 -2.18 13.46 33.03
N LYS A 240 -2.54 14.59 32.43
CA LYS A 240 -3.47 15.56 32.99
C LYS A 240 -4.90 15.15 32.71
N SER A 241 -5.79 15.43 33.69
CA SER A 241 -7.23 15.22 33.50
C SER A 241 -7.79 16.18 32.45
N ILE A 242 -8.62 15.66 31.52
CA ILE A 242 -9.27 16.48 30.49
C ILE A 242 -10.34 17.42 31.04
N PHE A 243 -10.73 17.26 32.29
CA PHE A 243 -11.77 18.05 32.98
C PHE A 243 -11.24 19.32 33.59
N VAL A 244 -9.93 19.49 33.68
CA VAL A 244 -9.24 20.59 34.37
C VAL A 244 -8.49 21.45 33.38
N VAL A 245 -8.69 22.75 33.46
CA VAL A 245 -7.84 23.76 32.81
C VAL A 245 -6.99 24.40 33.90
N GLU A 246 -5.68 24.36 33.72
CA GLU A 246 -4.69 25.00 34.60
C GLU A 246 -4.40 26.40 34.05
N GLU A 247 -4.69 27.43 34.84
CA GLU A 247 -4.36 28.81 34.54
C GLU A 247 -3.28 29.29 35.51
N GLU A 248 -2.25 29.92 34.99
CA GLU A 248 -1.18 30.52 35.81
C GLU A 248 -1.51 31.99 36.03
N ASP A 249 -1.71 32.40 37.31
CA ASP A 249 -2.00 33.77 37.65
C ASP A 249 -0.71 34.63 37.56
N THR A 250 -0.87 35.95 37.48
CA THR A 250 0.23 36.93 37.36
C THR A 250 1.25 36.89 38.47
N ASP A 251 0.92 36.29 39.61
CA ASP A 251 1.80 36.10 40.78
C ASP A 251 2.49 34.72 40.80
N GLY A 252 2.29 33.86 39.75
CA GLY A 252 2.87 32.52 39.67
C GLY A 252 2.10 31.43 40.41
N SER A 253 0.92 31.76 41.00
CA SER A 253 0.04 30.75 41.57
C SER A 253 -0.77 30.03 40.49
N LYS A 254 -0.96 28.72 40.68
CA LYS A 254 -1.76 27.90 39.79
C LYS A 254 -3.20 27.89 40.26
N LYS A 255 -4.09 28.26 39.38
CA LYS A 255 -5.53 28.16 39.57
C LYS A 255 -6.11 27.13 38.65
N TYR A 256 -6.98 26.30 39.17
CA TYR A 256 -7.61 25.24 38.41
C TYR A 256 -9.08 25.57 38.15
N SER A 257 -9.50 25.48 36.92
CA SER A 257 -10.89 25.66 36.49
C SER A 257 -11.41 24.46 35.76
N ARG A 258 -12.73 24.30 35.73
CA ARG A 258 -13.37 23.20 34.96
C ARG A 258 -13.28 23.49 33.47
N SER A 259 -12.90 22.45 32.71
CA SER A 259 -12.95 22.48 31.24
C SER A 259 -14.39 22.56 30.74
N GLY A 260 -14.59 22.73 29.44
CA GLY A 260 -15.92 22.75 28.83
C GLY A 260 -16.68 21.42 28.95
N ILE A 261 -16.04 20.34 29.44
CA ILE A 261 -16.65 19.02 29.62
C ILE A 261 -17.31 19.00 31.00
N SER A 262 -18.65 18.98 31.02
CA SER A 262 -19.40 19.02 32.27
C SER A 262 -19.99 17.68 32.70
N GLN A 263 -20.17 16.76 31.77
CA GLN A 263 -20.83 15.48 32.00
C GLN A 263 -20.20 14.35 31.20
N ILE A 264 -20.18 13.18 31.78
CA ILE A 264 -19.85 11.90 31.12
C ILE A 264 -21.00 10.95 31.35
N SER A 265 -21.37 10.15 30.36
CA SER A 265 -22.29 9.05 30.57
C SER A 265 -21.57 7.72 30.36
N PHE A 266 -21.79 6.79 31.27
CA PHE A 266 -21.35 5.40 31.17
C PHE A 266 -22.55 4.51 31.29
N GLY A 267 -23.02 3.97 30.17
CA GLY A 267 -24.32 3.36 30.06
C GLY A 267 -25.45 4.38 30.32
N ASN A 268 -26.33 4.03 31.25
CA ASN A 268 -27.43 4.93 31.68
C ASN A 268 -27.06 5.80 32.88
N VAL A 269 -25.82 5.69 33.36
CA VAL A 269 -25.33 6.45 34.49
C VAL A 269 -24.63 7.72 34.02
N THR A 270 -25.04 8.89 34.53
CA THR A 270 -24.43 10.18 34.21
C THR A 270 -23.59 10.64 35.40
N TYR A 271 -22.35 10.97 35.10
CA TYR A 271 -21.39 11.51 36.08
C TYR A 271 -21.29 13.04 35.90
N ASN A 272 -21.45 13.77 36.98
CA ASN A 272 -21.18 15.19 37.02
C ASN A 272 -19.72 15.40 37.40
N VAL A 273 -19.07 16.34 36.69
CA VAL A 273 -17.66 16.66 36.95
C VAL A 273 -17.56 17.77 38.00
N GLU A 274 -16.91 17.46 39.11
CA GLU A 274 -16.51 18.45 40.11
C GLU A 274 -14.99 18.60 40.14
N VAL A 275 -14.51 19.83 40.13
CA VAL A 275 -13.08 20.16 40.12
C VAL A 275 -12.78 20.99 41.37
N ASP A 276 -11.81 20.56 42.15
CA ASP A 276 -11.27 21.31 43.27
C ASP A 276 -10.34 22.43 42.74
N GLU A 277 -10.75 23.66 42.90
CA GLU A 277 -10.05 24.84 42.36
C GLU A 277 -8.65 25.07 43.00
N GLU A 278 -8.40 24.53 44.21
CA GLU A 278 -7.12 24.71 44.91
C GLU A 278 -6.09 23.64 44.49
N ASN A 279 -6.54 22.40 44.32
CA ASN A 279 -5.65 21.24 44.11
C ASN A 279 -5.74 20.62 42.71
N GLY A 280 -6.69 21.07 41.89
CA GLY A 280 -6.95 20.51 40.56
C GLY A 280 -7.44 19.05 40.58
N LYS A 281 -7.95 18.59 41.73
CA LYS A 281 -8.46 17.22 41.87
C LYS A 281 -9.84 17.11 41.23
N VAL A 282 -9.99 16.12 40.36
CA VAL A 282 -11.29 15.80 39.75
C VAL A 282 -12.02 14.76 40.57
N THR A 283 -13.31 14.99 40.78
CA THR A 283 -14.22 14.02 41.35
C THR A 283 -15.41 13.85 40.43
N LEU A 284 -15.66 12.62 40.02
CA LEU A 284 -16.82 12.26 39.21
C LEU A 284 -17.90 11.73 40.13
N GLU A 285 -18.98 12.49 40.32
CA GLU A 285 -20.11 12.08 41.15
C GLU A 285 -21.26 11.55 40.32
N ALA A 286 -21.70 10.34 40.65
CA ALA A 286 -22.87 9.70 40.09
C ALA A 286 -23.81 9.21 41.17
N GLY A 287 -25.10 9.28 40.91
CA GLY A 287 -26.11 8.76 41.86
C GLY A 287 -26.13 7.22 41.93
N ASN A 288 -25.67 6.55 40.90
CA ASN A 288 -25.63 5.10 40.76
C ASN A 288 -24.34 4.66 40.05
N SER A 289 -24.00 3.36 40.17
CA SER A 289 -22.88 2.76 39.47
C SER A 289 -23.39 1.77 38.39
N VAL A 290 -22.61 1.54 37.37
CA VAL A 290 -22.89 0.44 36.41
C VAL A 290 -22.54 -0.89 37.07
N LEU A 291 -23.47 -1.84 37.06
CA LEU A 291 -23.29 -3.14 37.71
C LEU A 291 -22.88 -4.23 36.73
N LEU A 292 -21.77 -4.88 37.05
CA LEU A 292 -21.23 -6.05 36.37
C LEU A 292 -21.64 -7.30 37.17
N THR A 293 -22.45 -8.19 36.59
CA THR A 293 -23.02 -9.34 37.27
C THR A 293 -22.46 -10.66 36.72
N PHE A 294 -22.07 -11.53 37.64
CA PHE A 294 -21.56 -12.85 37.34
C PHE A 294 -22.52 -13.95 37.91
N ASN A 295 -22.45 -15.12 37.34
CA ASN A 295 -23.11 -16.29 37.88
C ASN A 295 -22.34 -16.79 39.12
N GLY A 296 -22.94 -16.70 40.30
CA GLY A 296 -22.28 -17.07 41.54
C GLY A 296 -21.88 -18.57 41.65
N SER A 297 -22.45 -19.44 40.82
CA SER A 297 -22.14 -20.89 40.85
C SER A 297 -21.03 -21.24 39.84
N THR A 298 -21.01 -20.57 38.68
CA THR A 298 -20.08 -20.90 37.57
C THR A 298 -18.98 -19.88 37.37
N GLY A 299 -19.11 -18.67 37.95
CA GLY A 299 -18.18 -17.54 37.72
C GLY A 299 -18.24 -16.95 36.32
N ALA A 300 -19.19 -17.36 35.48
CA ALA A 300 -19.33 -16.84 34.13
C ALA A 300 -20.01 -15.47 34.15
N PHE A 301 -19.67 -14.63 33.19
CA PHE A 301 -20.33 -13.36 32.94
C PHE A 301 -21.82 -13.55 32.66
N VAL A 302 -22.66 -12.69 33.22
CA VAL A 302 -24.13 -12.70 33.02
C VAL A 302 -24.57 -11.45 32.28
N SER A 303 -24.31 -10.24 32.84
CA SER A 303 -24.73 -8.99 32.24
C SER A 303 -23.96 -7.81 32.82
N ILE A 304 -24.00 -6.68 32.10
CA ILE A 304 -23.58 -5.40 32.61
C ILE A 304 -24.70 -4.37 32.38
N GLY A 305 -25.04 -3.54 33.37
CA GLY A 305 -26.14 -2.57 33.27
C GLY A 305 -26.20 -1.61 34.45
N ASP A 306 -27.23 -0.77 34.51
CA ASP A 306 -27.39 0.33 35.49
C ASP A 306 -27.91 -0.07 36.88
N GLY A 307 -28.09 -1.37 37.14
CA GLY A 307 -28.49 -1.85 38.44
C GLY A 307 -29.89 -1.45 38.93
N THR A 308 -30.63 -0.71 38.14
CA THR A 308 -32.02 -0.37 38.49
C THR A 308 -32.93 -1.57 38.25
N GLY A 309 -32.85 -2.55 39.11
CA GLY A 309 -33.53 -3.83 39.09
C GLY A 309 -35.05 -3.85 38.85
N SER A 310 -35.54 -3.00 38.02
CA SER A 310 -36.91 -2.93 37.53
C SER A 310 -37.03 -3.82 36.30
N GLY A 311 -37.11 -5.15 36.50
CA GLY A 311 -37.83 -6.11 35.71
C GLY A 311 -37.92 -6.01 34.18
N SER A 312 -37.12 -5.22 33.54
CA SER A 312 -37.07 -5.17 32.07
C SER A 312 -36.29 -6.36 31.55
N THR A 313 -36.95 -7.17 30.71
CA THR A 313 -36.38 -8.39 30.12
C THR A 313 -35.19 -8.12 29.20
N ASN A 314 -34.85 -6.88 28.95
CA ASN A 314 -33.73 -6.46 28.07
C ASN A 314 -32.36 -6.37 28.78
N ASP A 315 -32.33 -6.25 30.13
CA ASP A 315 -31.08 -6.05 30.88
C ASP A 315 -30.31 -7.35 31.13
N LYS A 316 -30.95 -8.52 30.94
CA LYS A 316 -30.33 -9.82 31.23
C LYS A 316 -29.34 -10.32 30.20
N GLU A 317 -29.21 -9.64 29.05
CA GLU A 317 -28.30 -10.04 27.97
C GLU A 317 -27.33 -8.92 27.51
N GLN A 318 -27.35 -7.78 28.21
CA GLN A 318 -26.47 -6.68 27.83
C GLN A 318 -25.02 -7.04 28.14
N LYS A 319 -24.19 -7.06 27.08
CA LYS A 319 -22.76 -7.43 27.14
C LYS A 319 -21.84 -6.24 27.13
N ALA A 320 -22.30 -5.10 26.63
CA ALA A 320 -21.51 -3.91 26.43
C ALA A 320 -22.20 -2.67 27.01
N VAL A 321 -21.38 -1.69 27.39
CA VAL A 321 -21.81 -0.40 27.91
C VAL A 321 -21.14 0.69 27.12
N THR A 322 -21.87 1.77 26.80
CA THR A 322 -21.33 2.89 26.03
C THR A 322 -20.77 3.95 26.96
N LEU A 323 -19.51 4.32 26.77
CA LEU A 323 -18.89 5.48 27.37
C LEU A 323 -19.04 6.67 26.40
N SER A 324 -19.76 7.71 26.82
CA SER A 324 -19.89 8.95 26.05
C SER A 324 -19.37 10.12 26.84
N ILE A 325 -18.48 10.89 26.23
CA ILE A 325 -17.87 12.08 26.80
C ILE A 325 -18.58 13.29 26.20
N GLY A 326 -19.36 13.98 27.01
CA GLY A 326 -20.13 15.15 26.59
C GLY A 326 -19.24 16.40 26.55
N ALA A 327 -18.42 16.53 25.53
CA ALA A 327 -17.65 17.73 25.27
C ALA A 327 -18.18 18.37 23.98
N ALA A 328 -18.91 19.45 24.09
CA ALA A 328 -19.17 20.33 22.96
C ALA A 328 -18.22 21.53 23.07
N ASP A 329 -17.44 21.80 22.02
CA ASP A 329 -16.79 23.10 21.89
C ASP A 329 -17.88 24.20 21.70
N SER A 330 -17.49 25.46 21.71
CA SER A 330 -18.42 26.60 21.51
C SER A 330 -19.19 26.53 20.15
N THR A 331 -18.82 25.61 19.27
CA THR A 331 -19.44 25.37 17.95
C THR A 331 -20.31 24.10 17.92
N GLY A 332 -20.40 23.35 19.03
CA GLY A 332 -21.20 22.13 19.15
C GLY A 332 -20.52 20.86 18.62
N ASN A 333 -19.23 20.92 18.27
CA ASN A 333 -18.46 19.77 17.80
C ASN A 333 -17.85 19.01 18.99
N ASN A 334 -18.21 17.73 19.11
CA ASN A 334 -17.59 16.83 20.08
C ASN A 334 -16.49 16.02 19.38
N PRO A 335 -15.21 16.11 19.81
CA PRO A 335 -14.13 15.32 19.24
C PRO A 335 -14.17 13.85 19.69
N PHE A 336 -14.98 13.50 20.69
CA PHE A 336 -15.08 12.17 21.24
C PHE A 336 -16.28 11.42 20.64
N GLU A 337 -16.02 10.28 20.02
CA GLU A 337 -17.05 9.33 19.62
C GLU A 337 -17.47 8.47 20.80
N PRO A 338 -18.74 8.02 20.87
CA PRO A 338 -19.17 7.05 21.87
C PRO A 338 -18.40 5.74 21.75
N ILE A 339 -17.86 5.24 22.86
CA ILE A 339 -17.08 3.99 22.91
C ILE A 339 -17.93 2.89 23.50
N GLU A 340 -18.23 1.87 22.75
CA GLU A 340 -18.90 0.65 23.20
C GLU A 340 -17.88 -0.29 23.87
N ILE A 341 -17.99 -0.53 25.17
CA ILE A 341 -17.08 -1.36 25.96
C ILE A 341 -17.74 -2.69 26.30
N ASP A 342 -17.25 -3.79 25.72
CA ASP A 342 -17.74 -5.16 25.92
C ASP A 342 -17.05 -5.81 27.13
N PHE A 343 -17.85 -6.28 28.11
CA PHE A 343 -17.38 -6.99 29.29
C PHE A 343 -17.60 -8.51 29.22
N SER A 344 -18.09 -9.04 28.13
CA SER A 344 -18.42 -10.47 28.00
C SER A 344 -17.24 -11.42 28.17
N LYS A 345 -16.01 -10.90 28.07
CA LYS A 345 -14.77 -11.67 28.26
C LYS A 345 -14.24 -11.66 29.69
N THR A 346 -15.00 -11.09 30.62
CA THR A 346 -14.65 -11.12 32.04
C THR A 346 -15.20 -12.36 32.73
N THR A 347 -14.51 -12.83 33.73
CA THR A 347 -14.87 -14.03 34.53
C THR A 347 -14.67 -13.75 36.01
N MET A 348 -15.30 -14.57 36.86
CA MET A 348 -15.17 -14.53 38.32
C MET A 348 -14.73 -15.89 38.84
N TYR A 349 -13.48 -16.26 38.64
CA TYR A 349 -12.91 -17.51 39.14
C TYR A 349 -11.96 -17.27 40.29
N SER A 350 -11.80 -18.25 41.17
CA SER A 350 -10.85 -18.18 42.28
C SER A 350 -9.40 -18.30 41.74
N THR A 351 -8.61 -17.28 41.98
CA THR A 351 -7.21 -17.17 41.57
C THR A 351 -6.27 -16.86 42.74
N SER A 352 -6.60 -17.39 43.92
CA SER A 352 -5.84 -17.18 45.16
C SER A 352 -5.83 -15.73 45.66
N GLY A 353 -6.93 -15.02 45.48
CA GLY A 353 -7.09 -13.65 45.95
C GLY A 353 -6.40 -12.59 45.08
N LYS A 354 -6.17 -12.88 43.81
CA LYS A 354 -5.60 -11.94 42.82
C LYS A 354 -6.54 -11.79 41.62
N SER A 355 -6.97 -10.59 41.39
CA SER A 355 -7.74 -10.22 40.21
C SER A 355 -6.86 -9.60 39.15
N SER A 356 -7.21 -9.81 37.89
CA SER A 356 -6.51 -9.21 36.75
C SER A 356 -7.53 -8.80 35.70
N LEU A 357 -7.69 -7.52 35.46
CA LEU A 357 -8.56 -6.98 34.42
C LEU A 357 -7.72 -6.08 33.52
N GLU A 358 -7.95 -6.23 32.22
CA GLU A 358 -7.29 -5.42 31.20
C GLU A 358 -8.33 -4.93 30.20
N ALA A 359 -8.28 -3.63 29.87
CA ALA A 359 -9.10 -3.06 28.81
C ALA A 359 -8.27 -2.88 27.54
N THR A 360 -8.78 -3.40 26.45
CA THR A 360 -8.17 -3.33 25.13
C THR A 360 -9.10 -2.58 24.18
N ARG A 361 -8.54 -1.63 23.41
CA ARG A 361 -9.30 -0.93 22.38
C ARG A 361 -9.61 -1.84 21.19
N GLY A 362 -10.74 -1.61 20.55
CA GLY A 362 -11.28 -2.43 19.48
C GLY A 362 -12.18 -3.56 19.98
N SER A 363 -12.97 -4.12 19.10
CA SER A 363 -13.71 -5.37 19.38
C SER A 363 -12.72 -6.54 19.44
N VAL A 364 -13.21 -7.72 19.86
CA VAL A 364 -12.43 -8.97 19.82
C VAL A 364 -11.89 -9.28 18.42
N ASP A 365 -12.59 -8.82 17.38
CA ASP A 365 -12.19 -8.94 15.97
C ASP A 365 -11.28 -7.78 15.49
N GLY A 366 -10.89 -6.88 16.38
CA GLY A 366 -10.03 -5.73 16.09
C GLY A 366 -10.71 -4.52 15.41
N LEU A 367 -12.03 -4.54 15.26
CA LEU A 367 -12.78 -3.45 14.67
C LEU A 367 -13.00 -2.31 15.66
N GLY A 368 -12.95 -1.04 15.17
CA GLY A 368 -13.23 0.14 15.99
C GLY A 368 -12.15 0.49 17.02
N ALA A 369 -10.94 -0.04 16.87
CA ALA A 369 -9.82 0.23 17.79
C ALA A 369 -9.32 1.68 17.78
N GLY A 370 -9.66 2.42 16.72
CA GLY A 370 -9.14 3.77 16.49
C GLY A 370 -7.64 3.78 16.17
N LYS A 371 -7.18 4.87 15.58
CA LYS A 371 -5.78 5.03 15.17
C LYS A 371 -5.36 6.49 15.28
N LYS A 372 -4.12 6.70 15.70
CA LYS A 372 -3.50 8.03 15.64
C LYS A 372 -3.19 8.41 14.18
N VAL A 373 -2.90 9.67 13.93
CA VAL A 373 -2.31 10.12 12.67
C VAL A 373 -1.06 9.30 12.39
N GLY A 374 -1.02 8.67 11.22
CA GLY A 374 0.15 7.91 10.77
C GLY A 374 1.02 8.72 9.83
N TYR A 375 2.34 8.64 10.00
CA TYR A 375 3.33 9.21 9.11
C TYR A 375 3.87 8.13 8.17
N MET A 376 4.07 8.48 6.89
CA MET A 376 4.59 7.53 5.91
C MET A 376 6.00 7.07 6.33
N SER A 377 6.16 5.77 6.54
CA SER A 377 7.43 5.12 6.92
C SER A 377 8.11 4.41 5.76
N GLY A 378 7.37 4.07 4.70
CA GLY A 378 7.90 3.39 3.53
C GLY A 378 6.87 3.16 2.45
N ILE A 379 7.34 2.66 1.31
CA ILE A 379 6.51 2.36 0.14
C ILE A 379 6.77 0.91 -0.27
N SER A 380 5.73 0.23 -0.72
CA SER A 380 5.83 -1.11 -1.31
C SER A 380 4.98 -1.19 -2.58
N ILE A 381 5.45 -1.94 -3.56
CA ILE A 381 4.75 -2.17 -4.83
C ILE A 381 4.45 -3.66 -4.90
N ASP A 382 3.25 -4.04 -5.31
CA ASP A 382 2.86 -5.44 -5.48
C ASP A 382 3.06 -5.93 -6.93
N ALA A 383 2.84 -7.22 -7.18
CA ALA A 383 2.97 -7.81 -8.50
C ALA A 383 1.95 -7.28 -9.53
N ALA A 384 0.83 -6.71 -9.09
CA ALA A 384 -0.16 -6.05 -9.94
C ALA A 384 0.20 -4.57 -10.22
N GLY A 385 1.34 -4.09 -9.71
CA GLY A 385 1.77 -2.71 -9.88
C GLY A 385 1.11 -1.71 -8.93
N LYS A 386 0.32 -2.17 -7.96
CA LYS A 386 -0.27 -1.31 -6.95
C LYS A 386 0.78 -0.83 -5.96
N ILE A 387 0.80 0.47 -5.74
CA ILE A 387 1.75 1.15 -4.87
C ILE A 387 1.07 1.42 -3.54
N TYR A 388 1.59 0.86 -2.47
CA TYR A 388 1.09 1.06 -1.11
C TYR A 388 2.08 1.88 -0.28
N GLY A 389 1.58 2.94 0.35
CA GLY A 389 2.28 3.63 1.42
C GLY A 389 2.08 2.90 2.74
N ARG A 390 3.16 2.64 3.46
CA ARG A 390 3.13 2.09 4.82
C ARG A 390 3.33 3.21 5.82
N TYR A 391 2.54 3.19 6.89
CA TYR A 391 2.54 4.23 7.92
C TYR A 391 2.95 3.65 9.28
N ASP A 392 3.45 4.52 10.15
CA ASP A 392 3.94 4.14 11.49
C ASP A 392 2.83 3.72 12.46
N ASN A 393 1.57 4.03 12.13
CA ASN A 393 0.38 3.58 12.87
C ASN A 393 -0.09 2.15 12.46
N GLY A 394 0.62 1.49 11.52
CA GLY A 394 0.28 0.18 10.99
C GLY A 394 -0.66 0.19 9.79
N ASP A 395 -1.11 1.36 9.33
CA ASP A 395 -1.93 1.48 8.14
C ASP A 395 -1.13 1.27 6.85
N SER A 396 -1.84 0.82 5.82
CA SER A 396 -1.38 0.82 4.44
C SER A 396 -2.42 1.48 3.54
N LYS A 397 -2.02 2.50 2.79
CA LYS A 397 -2.89 3.24 1.88
C LYS A 397 -2.45 2.98 0.44
N LEU A 398 -3.41 2.69 -0.44
CA LEU A 398 -3.16 2.61 -1.88
C LEU A 398 -2.91 4.01 -2.42
N LEU A 399 -1.77 4.21 -3.11
CA LEU A 399 -1.33 5.52 -3.64
C LEU A 399 -1.56 5.64 -5.15
N GLY A 400 -1.63 4.51 -5.85
CA GLY A 400 -1.80 4.42 -7.29
C GLY A 400 -1.39 3.06 -7.81
N GLN A 401 -1.43 2.89 -9.13
CA GLN A 401 -1.04 1.64 -9.77
C GLN A 401 -0.22 1.92 -11.03
N ILE A 402 0.96 1.30 -11.12
CA ILE A 402 1.76 1.27 -12.35
C ILE A 402 1.05 0.38 -13.34
N VAL A 403 0.84 0.87 -14.55
CA VAL A 403 0.22 0.12 -15.64
C VAL A 403 1.19 -0.08 -16.78
N VAL A 404 0.93 -1.08 -17.59
CA VAL A 404 1.77 -1.43 -18.73
C VAL A 404 0.99 -1.27 -20.04
N ALA A 405 1.72 -0.91 -21.09
CA ALA A 405 1.21 -0.95 -22.46
C ALA A 405 1.60 -2.27 -23.12
N THR A 406 0.72 -2.85 -23.92
CA THR A 406 0.99 -4.03 -24.75
C THR A 406 0.76 -3.67 -26.19
N PHE A 407 1.62 -4.15 -27.09
CA PHE A 407 1.54 -3.93 -28.52
C PHE A 407 1.37 -5.23 -29.27
N ALA A 408 0.60 -5.21 -30.36
CA ALA A 408 0.44 -6.37 -31.22
C ALA A 408 1.75 -6.77 -31.90
N ASN A 409 2.59 -5.80 -32.24
CA ASN A 409 3.91 -6.00 -32.82
C ASN A 409 4.96 -5.12 -32.10
N PRO A 410 5.56 -5.59 -30.99
CA PRO A 410 6.56 -4.84 -30.27
C PRO A 410 7.83 -4.52 -31.07
N ALA A 411 8.19 -5.36 -32.05
CA ALA A 411 9.32 -5.13 -32.93
C ALA A 411 9.13 -3.93 -33.89
N GLY A 412 7.88 -3.48 -34.06
CA GLY A 412 7.53 -2.28 -34.84
C GLY A 412 7.69 -0.97 -34.07
N LEU A 413 8.05 -0.99 -32.81
CA LEU A 413 8.31 0.21 -32.02
C LEU A 413 9.61 0.89 -32.49
N GLU A 414 9.61 2.22 -32.51
CA GLU A 414 10.79 3.03 -32.88
C GLU A 414 11.55 3.46 -31.62
N ALA A 415 12.84 3.15 -31.54
CA ALA A 415 13.72 3.59 -30.47
C ALA A 415 14.05 5.09 -30.64
N VAL A 416 13.79 5.90 -29.59
CA VAL A 416 13.99 7.36 -29.60
C VAL A 416 15.24 7.77 -28.82
N GLY A 417 15.88 6.84 -28.13
CA GLY A 417 16.99 7.09 -27.19
C GLY A 417 16.55 7.00 -25.72
N ASN A 418 17.51 7.00 -24.80
CA ASN A 418 17.26 6.84 -23.35
C ASN A 418 16.41 5.60 -22.99
N ASN A 419 16.54 4.51 -23.76
CA ASN A 419 15.75 3.29 -23.64
C ASN A 419 14.22 3.50 -23.78
N MET A 420 13.82 4.59 -24.44
CA MET A 420 12.43 4.89 -24.75
C MET A 420 12.08 4.49 -26.17
N PHE A 421 10.87 3.95 -26.34
CA PHE A 421 10.27 3.56 -27.59
C PHE A 421 9.04 4.41 -27.89
N ARG A 422 8.79 4.66 -29.15
CA ARG A 422 7.59 5.35 -29.63
C ARG A 422 6.75 4.38 -30.46
N ALA A 423 5.42 4.46 -30.29
CA ALA A 423 4.49 3.69 -31.10
C ALA A 423 4.53 4.16 -32.57
N THR A 424 4.44 3.22 -33.50
CA THR A 424 4.37 3.46 -34.93
C THR A 424 3.12 2.80 -35.51
N GLN A 425 2.78 3.11 -36.74
CA GLN A 425 1.64 2.48 -37.43
C GLN A 425 1.76 0.95 -37.50
N ASN A 426 2.98 0.39 -37.49
CA ASN A 426 3.22 -1.05 -37.56
C ASN A 426 3.29 -1.73 -36.19
N SER A 427 3.43 -0.99 -35.09
CA SER A 427 3.37 -1.54 -33.74
C SER A 427 1.93 -1.70 -33.21
N GLY A 428 1.02 -0.94 -33.76
CA GLY A 428 -0.31 -0.68 -33.22
C GLY A 428 -0.33 0.56 -32.33
N ASP A 429 -1.51 1.18 -32.24
CA ASP A 429 -1.70 2.40 -31.45
C ASP A 429 -1.87 2.07 -29.96
N PHE A 430 -1.45 2.98 -29.11
CA PHE A 430 -1.71 2.93 -27.67
C PHE A 430 -3.08 3.53 -27.36
N ASP A 431 -3.92 2.81 -26.62
CA ASP A 431 -5.31 3.18 -26.29
C ASP A 431 -5.45 4.29 -25.24
N GLY A 432 -4.34 4.80 -24.69
CA GLY A 432 -4.32 5.81 -23.65
C GLY A 432 -4.63 5.31 -22.23
N LYS A 433 -5.01 4.03 -22.04
CA LYS A 433 -5.46 3.52 -20.74
C LYS A 433 -4.43 2.60 -20.06
N GLY A 434 -3.70 1.84 -20.86
CA GLY A 434 -2.84 0.79 -20.35
C GLY A 434 -3.62 -0.41 -19.79
N LYS A 435 -2.88 -1.39 -19.27
CA LYS A 435 -3.40 -2.63 -18.68
C LYS A 435 -2.74 -2.92 -17.34
N ASP A 436 -3.45 -3.64 -16.50
CA ASP A 436 -2.85 -4.25 -15.31
C ASP A 436 -1.73 -5.21 -15.72
N PRO A 437 -0.54 -5.14 -15.10
CA PRO A 437 0.59 -6.02 -15.42
C PRO A 437 0.23 -7.51 -15.41
N THR A 438 -0.61 -7.93 -14.47
CA THR A 438 -1.05 -9.34 -14.37
C THR A 438 -1.94 -9.77 -15.52
N GLN A 439 -2.71 -8.86 -16.12
CA GLN A 439 -3.54 -9.10 -17.29
C GLN A 439 -2.75 -9.05 -18.60
N ALA A 440 -1.57 -8.44 -18.58
CA ALA A 440 -0.66 -8.35 -19.72
C ALA A 440 0.19 -9.61 -19.93
N GLY A 441 -0.10 -10.69 -19.20
CA GLY A 441 0.58 -11.98 -19.33
C GLY A 441 1.81 -12.15 -18.45
N GLY A 442 1.95 -11.30 -17.41
CA GLY A 442 3.06 -11.37 -16.47
C GLY A 442 2.72 -10.68 -15.15
N GLY A 443 3.70 -10.10 -14.50
CA GLY A 443 3.58 -9.34 -13.27
C GLY A 443 4.74 -8.36 -13.14
N LEU A 444 4.76 -7.62 -12.03
CA LEU A 444 5.89 -6.80 -11.67
C LEU A 444 6.68 -7.45 -10.53
N THR A 445 7.99 -7.50 -10.66
CA THR A 445 8.90 -7.89 -9.59
C THR A 445 9.66 -6.67 -9.12
N THR A 446 9.59 -6.38 -7.81
CA THR A 446 10.19 -5.20 -7.19
C THR A 446 11.56 -5.49 -6.59
N GLY A 447 12.40 -4.48 -6.45
CA GLY A 447 13.78 -4.63 -5.99
C GLY A 447 14.71 -5.31 -7.01
N VAL A 448 14.27 -5.34 -8.27
CA VAL A 448 14.96 -6.02 -9.37
C VAL A 448 14.91 -5.16 -10.63
N LEU A 449 16.01 -5.08 -11.35
CA LEU A 449 16.10 -4.47 -12.69
C LEU A 449 16.27 -5.51 -13.78
N GLU A 450 15.72 -5.26 -14.94
CA GLU A 450 15.97 -6.05 -16.14
C GLU A 450 17.30 -5.63 -16.77
N MET A 451 18.24 -6.55 -16.87
CA MET A 451 19.51 -6.35 -17.58
C MET A 451 19.31 -6.43 -19.09
N SER A 452 20.30 -5.96 -19.83
CA SER A 452 20.37 -6.17 -21.28
C SER A 452 20.28 -7.67 -21.63
N ASN A 453 19.57 -7.99 -22.71
CA ASN A 453 19.51 -9.37 -23.24
C ASN A 453 20.66 -9.70 -24.23
N VAL A 454 21.73 -8.91 -24.23
CA VAL A 454 22.91 -9.10 -25.08
C VAL A 454 23.78 -10.22 -24.53
N ASP A 455 24.04 -11.24 -25.34
CA ASP A 455 25.07 -12.27 -25.07
C ASP A 455 26.41 -11.83 -25.63
N LEU A 456 27.35 -11.44 -24.76
CA LEU A 456 28.69 -10.99 -25.15
C LEU A 456 29.47 -12.03 -25.91
N ALA A 457 29.39 -13.32 -25.53
CA ALA A 457 30.14 -14.37 -26.17
C ALA A 457 29.68 -14.56 -27.63
N GLN A 458 28.37 -14.53 -27.84
CA GLN A 458 27.77 -14.55 -29.16
C GLN A 458 28.18 -13.33 -30.00
N GLN A 459 28.09 -12.12 -29.43
CA GLN A 459 28.43 -10.87 -30.14
C GLN A 459 29.92 -10.83 -30.55
N PHE A 460 30.85 -11.27 -29.69
CA PHE A 460 32.25 -11.36 -30.05
C PHE A 460 32.49 -12.43 -31.16
N THR A 461 31.82 -13.55 -31.07
CA THR A 461 31.92 -14.57 -32.11
C THR A 461 31.42 -14.06 -33.47
N GLU A 462 30.29 -13.36 -33.48
CA GLU A 462 29.74 -12.74 -34.68
C GLU A 462 30.66 -11.65 -35.24
N MET A 463 31.28 -10.84 -34.34
CA MET A 463 32.28 -9.84 -34.75
C MET A 463 33.49 -10.46 -35.44
N ILE A 464 33.99 -11.57 -34.96
CA ILE A 464 35.17 -12.27 -35.55
C ILE A 464 34.80 -12.89 -36.88
N THR A 465 33.59 -13.37 -37.07
CA THR A 465 33.12 -14.04 -38.28
C THR A 465 32.57 -13.11 -39.35
N THR A 466 32.33 -11.84 -39.01
CA THR A 466 31.80 -10.80 -39.90
C THR A 466 32.92 -10.05 -40.60
#